data_b67c9646b16f5c5f962ae013988b6d6a
#
_entry.id   b67c9646b16f5c5f962ae013988b6d6a
#
_cell.length_a   1.000
_cell.length_b   1.000
_cell.length_c   1.000
_cell.angle_alpha   90.00
_cell.angle_beta   90.00
_cell.angle_gamma   90.00
#
_symmetry.space_group_name_H-M   'P 1'
#
loop_
_entity.id
_entity.type
_entity.pdbx_description
1 polymer ?
#
loop_
_entity_poly.entity_id
_entity_poly.type
_entity_poly.pdbx_seq_one_letter_code
_entity_poly.pdbx_strand_id
1 'polypeptide(L)'
;MKKFKINRYLILLIILIIVGFFIYTFKNFRVSENFSTIPLNFNPSGSVSSYNWNDSIVTIKGGFVKGTIIDSTQESLVLRSISPSPIITIKGNIKDNKTYYLRLENINPLDTNFSNIEKTQVEIIDSHTVLLKIDLKANEEKSITVIPKDDTEGFEFVMLGDNRDGYDTFSLILDQINAINPAFTVDDGDLVFGGEPHKYRLFYETVSKLRVPLYTTLGNHDIRQNGRPTYTELFGPPYHSFDYKNAHLVFLDSSRGFTEKTAIPEEQYQWLEEDLKNAQGKQIFVFSHIPPSDPRKYVDPNTIPNIPDEEKPGFIEGIMNNYSEYKGLNHGFPDNEEANRFENIMTKYHVHTVFLSHIHSYFSYIKDDVRYVISGGAGAELLTKDSYYHYLRVKVTDKDTYLESIELPSPTNTIQNRYIAAAQLFAKAIYKEYKIVVISLTVIIICILAWIIWNTRNWWRVHLLFWWKFLVQMFSSAVGIYKKLKNEILKKN
;
A
#
# COMPACT_ATOMS: atom_id res chain seq x y z
N MET A 1 2.87 -18.03 -55.62
CA MET A 1 2.44 -17.98 -54.21
C MET A 1 1.37 -16.89 -54.04
N LYS A 2 0.15 -17.28 -53.70
CA LYS A 2 -0.97 -16.34 -53.48
C LYS A 2 -0.58 -15.43 -52.29
N LYS A 3 -0.55 -14.10 -52.53
CA LYS A 3 -0.38 -13.11 -51.45
C LYS A 3 -1.56 -13.24 -50.50
N PHE A 4 -1.32 -13.73 -49.30
CA PHE A 4 -2.32 -13.74 -48.23
C PHE A 4 -2.61 -12.26 -47.87
N LYS A 5 -3.73 -11.73 -48.38
CA LYS A 5 -4.20 -10.40 -47.95
C LYS A 5 -4.95 -10.57 -46.65
N ILE A 6 -4.33 -10.30 -45.51
CA ILE A 6 -5.10 -10.16 -44.26
C ILE A 6 -6.08 -9.01 -44.49
N ASN A 7 -7.33 -9.28 -44.22
CA ASN A 7 -8.39 -8.28 -44.29
C ASN A 7 -8.11 -7.21 -43.23
N ARG A 8 -8.04 -5.91 -43.60
CA ARG A 8 -7.86 -4.78 -42.68
C ARG A 8 -8.89 -4.85 -41.53
N TYR A 9 -10.09 -5.35 -41.79
CA TYR A 9 -11.12 -5.55 -40.77
C TYR A 9 -10.75 -6.62 -39.74
N LEU A 10 -10.00 -7.66 -40.12
CA LEU A 10 -9.54 -8.67 -39.18
C LEU A 10 -8.47 -8.06 -38.18
N ILE A 11 -7.57 -7.24 -38.70
CA ILE A 11 -6.60 -6.54 -37.84
C ILE A 11 -7.32 -5.60 -36.88
N LEU A 12 -8.29 -4.82 -37.38
CA LEU A 12 -9.10 -3.93 -36.55
C LEU A 12 -9.87 -4.71 -35.47
N LEU A 13 -10.47 -5.84 -35.83
CA LEU A 13 -11.17 -6.70 -34.88
C LEU A 13 -10.24 -7.22 -33.78
N ILE A 14 -9.02 -7.66 -34.13
CA ILE A 14 -8.02 -8.12 -33.15
C ILE A 14 -7.62 -6.98 -32.22
N ILE A 15 -7.40 -5.78 -32.74
CA ILE A 15 -7.11 -4.60 -31.93
C ILE A 15 -8.25 -4.29 -30.95
N LEU A 16 -9.51 -4.35 -31.44
CA LEU A 16 -10.68 -4.12 -30.60
C LEU A 16 -10.82 -5.18 -29.49
N ILE A 17 -10.51 -6.46 -29.80
CA ILE A 17 -10.50 -7.54 -28.82
C ILE A 17 -9.44 -7.28 -27.74
N ILE A 18 -8.22 -6.89 -28.14
CA ILE A 18 -7.12 -6.58 -27.22
C ILE A 18 -7.50 -5.39 -26.32
N VAL A 19 -7.99 -4.30 -26.92
CA VAL A 19 -8.44 -3.11 -26.18
C VAL A 19 -9.60 -3.47 -25.25
N GLY A 20 -10.57 -4.23 -25.74
CA GLY A 20 -11.70 -4.70 -24.93
C GLY A 20 -11.25 -5.57 -23.75
N PHE A 21 -10.27 -6.45 -23.94
CA PHE A 21 -9.68 -7.25 -22.88
C PHE A 21 -9.00 -6.36 -21.81
N PHE A 22 -8.20 -5.37 -22.22
CA PHE A 22 -7.57 -4.46 -21.26
C PHE A 22 -8.60 -3.61 -20.50
N ILE A 23 -9.63 -3.10 -21.18
CA ILE A 23 -10.71 -2.36 -20.51
C ILE A 23 -11.46 -3.26 -19.52
N TYR A 24 -11.77 -4.50 -19.91
CA TYR A 24 -12.43 -5.47 -19.05
C TYR A 24 -11.59 -5.80 -17.82
N THR A 25 -10.32 -6.14 -18.01
CA THR A 25 -9.40 -6.47 -16.90
C THR A 25 -9.23 -5.28 -15.97
N PHE A 26 -9.03 -4.07 -16.51
CA PHE A 26 -8.88 -2.85 -15.72
C PHE A 26 -10.14 -2.56 -14.87
N LYS A 27 -11.33 -2.71 -15.47
CA LYS A 27 -12.61 -2.46 -14.77
C LYS A 27 -12.93 -3.49 -13.69
N ASN A 28 -12.56 -4.76 -13.93
CA ASN A 28 -12.86 -5.88 -13.05
C ASN A 28 -11.65 -6.38 -12.25
N PHE A 29 -10.57 -5.59 -12.20
CA PHE A 29 -9.34 -5.95 -11.54
C PHE A 29 -9.53 -5.99 -10.02
N ARG A 30 -9.77 -7.19 -9.48
CA ARG A 30 -9.97 -7.48 -8.06
C ARG A 30 -8.83 -8.34 -7.51
N VAL A 31 -8.75 -8.45 -6.19
CA VAL A 31 -7.64 -9.15 -5.52
C VAL A 31 -7.62 -10.65 -5.82
N SER A 32 -8.78 -11.31 -5.98
CA SER A 32 -8.87 -12.72 -6.39
C SER A 32 -10.27 -13.07 -6.89
N GLU A 33 -10.39 -13.85 -7.98
CA GLU A 33 -11.68 -14.36 -8.46
C GLU A 33 -12.26 -15.48 -7.58
N ASN A 34 -11.39 -16.22 -6.86
CA ASN A 34 -11.78 -17.34 -6.00
C ASN A 34 -12.04 -16.93 -4.55
N PHE A 35 -11.98 -15.62 -4.26
CA PHE A 35 -12.17 -15.08 -2.93
C PHE A 35 -13.58 -14.51 -2.77
N SER A 36 -14.33 -15.06 -1.81
CA SER A 36 -15.66 -14.56 -1.44
C SER A 36 -15.54 -13.76 -0.15
N THR A 37 -15.86 -12.48 -0.21
CA THR A 37 -15.84 -11.57 0.94
C THR A 37 -16.99 -11.85 1.90
N ILE A 38 -16.73 -11.66 3.19
CA ILE A 38 -17.72 -11.69 4.26
C ILE A 38 -17.86 -10.27 4.79
N PRO A 39 -19.09 -9.77 5.01
CA PRO A 39 -19.28 -8.47 5.65
C PRO A 39 -18.55 -8.39 6.98
N LEU A 40 -17.82 -7.30 7.19
CA LEU A 40 -17.05 -7.09 8.41
C LEU A 40 -17.99 -7.08 9.62
N ASN A 41 -17.82 -8.05 10.50
CA ASN A 41 -18.43 -8.09 11.82
C ASN A 41 -17.30 -7.94 12.86
N PHE A 42 -17.10 -6.73 13.33
CA PHE A 42 -15.99 -6.38 14.21
C PHE A 42 -16.45 -5.49 15.36
N ASN A 43 -16.05 -5.87 16.57
CA ASN A 43 -16.25 -5.06 17.76
C ASN A 43 -14.93 -4.37 18.14
N PRO A 44 -14.80 -3.04 17.98
CA PRO A 44 -13.57 -2.32 18.30
C PRO A 44 -13.21 -2.38 19.79
N SER A 45 -14.17 -2.40 20.70
CA SER A 45 -13.96 -2.47 22.17
C SER A 45 -13.32 -3.77 22.67
N GLY A 46 -12.87 -4.62 21.82
CA GLY A 46 -12.13 -5.83 22.21
C GLY A 46 -11.29 -6.32 21.05
N SER A 47 -11.30 -5.53 19.96
CA SER A 47 -10.66 -5.90 18.70
C SER A 47 -11.02 -7.33 18.26
N VAL A 48 -12.31 -7.66 18.31
CA VAL A 48 -12.82 -9.02 18.10
C VAL A 48 -13.75 -9.08 16.90
N SER A 49 -13.57 -10.10 16.08
CA SER A 49 -14.47 -10.47 14.99
C SER A 49 -14.92 -11.92 15.16
N SER A 50 -16.20 -12.20 14.87
CA SER A 50 -16.79 -13.55 14.96
C SER A 50 -17.60 -13.86 13.73
N TYR A 51 -17.58 -15.13 13.30
CA TYR A 51 -18.32 -15.62 12.15
C TYR A 51 -18.79 -17.06 12.35
N ASN A 52 -20.05 -17.33 11.98
CA ASN A 52 -20.59 -18.70 11.93
C ASN A 52 -20.18 -19.35 10.61
N TRP A 53 -19.40 -20.41 10.69
CA TRP A 53 -18.88 -21.10 9.53
C TRP A 53 -18.92 -22.62 9.68
N ASN A 54 -19.60 -23.29 8.76
CA ASN A 54 -19.63 -24.75 8.67
C ASN A 54 -19.91 -25.45 10.03
N ASP A 55 -21.02 -25.12 10.69
CA ASP A 55 -21.43 -25.66 11.99
C ASP A 55 -20.46 -25.35 13.14
N SER A 56 -19.66 -24.30 12.99
CA SER A 56 -18.78 -23.79 14.03
C SER A 56 -18.88 -22.27 14.16
N ILE A 57 -18.43 -21.76 15.31
CA ILE A 57 -18.21 -20.35 15.52
C ILE A 57 -16.70 -20.13 15.54
N VAL A 58 -16.21 -19.29 14.61
CA VAL A 58 -14.82 -18.86 14.59
C VAL A 58 -14.76 -17.43 15.09
N THR A 59 -13.95 -17.19 16.11
CA THR A 59 -13.69 -15.87 16.68
C THR A 59 -12.21 -15.57 16.60
N ILE A 60 -11.87 -14.35 16.21
CA ILE A 60 -10.51 -13.86 16.24
C ILE A 60 -10.44 -12.57 17.04
N LYS A 61 -9.60 -12.55 18.09
CA LYS A 61 -9.21 -11.33 18.80
C LYS A 61 -7.89 -10.83 18.23
N GLY A 62 -7.78 -9.53 17.96
CA GLY A 62 -6.63 -8.92 17.28
C GLY A 62 -6.58 -9.24 15.79
N GLY A 63 -7.75 -9.46 15.18
CA GLY A 63 -7.92 -9.74 13.77
C GLY A 63 -9.38 -9.68 13.34
N PHE A 64 -9.63 -9.98 12.07
CA PHE A 64 -11.00 -10.05 11.53
C PHE A 64 -11.17 -11.19 10.55
N VAL A 65 -12.42 -11.60 10.36
CA VAL A 65 -12.81 -12.58 9.33
C VAL A 65 -13.00 -11.83 8.01
N LYS A 66 -12.18 -12.18 7.04
CA LYS A 66 -12.10 -11.49 5.75
C LYS A 66 -13.03 -12.12 4.71
N GLY A 67 -13.09 -13.45 4.66
CA GLY A 67 -13.88 -14.16 3.64
C GLY A 67 -13.60 -15.64 3.60
N THR A 68 -13.98 -16.27 2.50
CA THR A 68 -13.63 -17.67 2.20
C THR A 68 -12.89 -17.76 0.88
N ILE A 69 -12.04 -18.76 0.77
CA ILE A 69 -11.34 -19.10 -0.48
C ILE A 69 -11.49 -20.59 -0.75
N ILE A 70 -11.70 -20.94 -2.00
CA ILE A 70 -11.71 -22.32 -2.45
C ILE A 70 -10.44 -22.57 -3.26
N ASP A 71 -9.58 -23.40 -2.74
CA ASP A 71 -8.39 -23.88 -3.45
C ASP A 71 -8.58 -25.34 -3.83
N SER A 72 -8.59 -25.59 -5.15
CA SER A 72 -8.88 -26.91 -5.75
C SER A 72 -10.23 -27.49 -5.29
N THR A 73 -10.29 -28.17 -4.16
CA THR A 73 -11.49 -28.80 -3.59
C THR A 73 -11.71 -28.43 -2.12
N GLN A 74 -10.81 -27.63 -1.55
CA GLN A 74 -10.82 -27.31 -0.13
C GLN A 74 -11.24 -25.87 0.09
N GLU A 75 -12.32 -25.68 0.87
CA GLU A 75 -12.71 -24.37 1.36
C GLU A 75 -11.93 -24.03 2.63
N SER A 76 -11.43 -22.82 2.70
CA SER A 76 -10.73 -22.26 3.84
C SER A 76 -11.37 -20.94 4.24
N LEU A 77 -11.55 -20.72 5.55
CA LEU A 77 -11.94 -19.41 6.09
C LEU A 77 -10.69 -18.54 6.19
N VAL A 78 -10.76 -17.33 5.64
CA VAL A 78 -9.66 -16.39 5.62
C VAL A 78 -9.81 -15.40 6.76
N LEU A 79 -8.79 -15.38 7.61
CA LEU A 79 -8.62 -14.48 8.74
C LEU A 79 -7.45 -13.54 8.43
N ARG A 80 -7.56 -12.28 8.81
CA ARG A 80 -6.43 -11.35 8.74
C ARG A 80 -6.11 -10.80 10.12
N SER A 81 -4.85 -10.87 10.48
CA SER A 81 -4.37 -10.27 11.73
C SER A 81 -4.27 -8.74 11.61
N ILE A 82 -4.70 -8.04 12.67
CA ILE A 82 -4.50 -6.61 12.91
C ILE A 82 -3.72 -6.36 14.20
N SER A 83 -3.08 -7.40 14.73
CA SER A 83 -2.17 -7.29 15.88
C SER A 83 -1.06 -8.33 15.75
N PRO A 84 0.11 -8.17 16.40
CA PRO A 84 1.19 -9.16 16.33
C PRO A 84 0.84 -10.50 16.98
N SER A 85 -0.13 -10.54 17.89
CA SER A 85 -0.46 -11.72 18.69
C SER A 85 -1.96 -12.02 18.70
N PRO A 86 -2.59 -12.30 17.53
CA PRO A 86 -4.00 -12.62 17.50
C PRO A 86 -4.30 -13.96 18.18
N ILE A 87 -5.50 -14.06 18.72
CA ILE A 87 -6.03 -15.31 19.32
C ILE A 87 -7.21 -15.76 18.49
N ILE A 88 -7.14 -16.98 17.96
CA ILE A 88 -8.19 -17.60 17.17
C ILE A 88 -8.86 -18.66 18.03
N THR A 89 -10.17 -18.55 18.20
CA THR A 89 -10.98 -19.56 18.89
C THR A 89 -11.97 -20.14 17.89
N ILE A 90 -12.00 -21.46 17.80
CA ILE A 90 -12.99 -22.20 17.03
C ILE A 90 -13.80 -23.11 17.96
N LYS A 91 -15.10 -22.96 17.96
CA LYS A 91 -16.03 -23.75 18.73
C LYS A 91 -16.93 -24.54 17.80
N GLY A 92 -16.76 -25.84 17.79
CA GLY A 92 -17.57 -26.75 16.99
C GLY A 92 -18.93 -26.99 17.66
N ASN A 93 -20.02 -26.88 16.90
CA ASN A 93 -21.34 -27.35 17.28
C ASN A 93 -21.69 -28.60 16.46
N ILE A 94 -20.76 -29.58 16.48
CA ILE A 94 -20.73 -30.76 15.63
C ILE A 94 -20.91 -32.04 16.44
N LYS A 95 -21.55 -33.04 15.84
CA LYS A 95 -21.76 -34.36 16.47
C LYS A 95 -20.55 -35.29 16.27
N ASP A 96 -19.80 -35.09 15.19
CA ASP A 96 -18.68 -35.94 14.78
C ASP A 96 -17.41 -35.11 14.67
N ASN A 97 -16.24 -35.76 14.68
CA ASN A 97 -14.96 -35.11 14.48
C ASN A 97 -14.87 -34.49 13.07
N LYS A 98 -14.40 -33.27 12.99
CA LYS A 98 -14.30 -32.51 11.72
C LYS A 98 -12.99 -31.73 11.64
N THR A 99 -12.41 -31.67 10.46
CA THR A 99 -11.24 -30.87 10.16
C THR A 99 -11.67 -29.54 9.54
N TYR A 100 -11.13 -28.44 10.06
CA TYR A 100 -11.30 -27.08 9.55
C TYR A 100 -9.99 -26.53 9.05
N TYR A 101 -10.07 -25.69 8.02
CA TYR A 101 -8.93 -25.04 7.42
C TYR A 101 -9.06 -23.53 7.54
N LEU A 102 -8.19 -22.91 8.34
CA LEU A 102 -8.16 -21.47 8.55
C LEU A 102 -6.89 -20.90 7.90
N ARG A 103 -7.07 -19.98 6.96
CA ARG A 103 -5.97 -19.24 6.35
C ARG A 103 -5.78 -17.95 7.13
N LEU A 104 -4.64 -17.79 7.81
CA LEU A 104 -4.31 -16.60 8.58
C LEU A 104 -3.29 -15.76 7.80
N GLU A 105 -3.72 -14.56 7.42
CA GLU A 105 -2.93 -13.55 6.71
C GLU A 105 -2.32 -12.52 7.66
N ASN A 106 -1.31 -11.81 7.20
CA ASN A 106 -0.66 -10.68 7.87
C ASN A 106 0.08 -11.06 9.16
N ILE A 107 0.85 -12.12 9.09
CA ILE A 107 1.80 -12.55 10.13
C ILE A 107 3.16 -12.80 9.47
N ASN A 108 4.23 -12.90 10.28
CA ASN A 108 5.53 -13.39 9.81
C ASN A 108 5.68 -14.88 10.19
N PRO A 109 5.46 -15.83 9.26
CA PRO A 109 5.49 -17.25 9.58
C PRO A 109 6.84 -17.76 10.12
N LEU A 110 7.95 -17.11 9.72
CA LEU A 110 9.31 -17.51 10.11
C LEU A 110 9.63 -17.09 11.55
N ASP A 111 9.05 -15.96 11.99
CA ASP A 111 9.26 -15.40 13.33
C ASP A 111 8.06 -15.59 14.27
N THR A 112 7.25 -16.63 14.01
CA THR A 112 6.03 -16.90 14.77
C THR A 112 5.99 -18.34 15.25
N ASN A 113 5.52 -18.52 16.48
CA ASN A 113 5.08 -19.80 17.04
C ASN A 113 3.57 -19.79 17.22
N PHE A 114 2.98 -20.96 17.35
CA PHE A 114 1.55 -21.13 17.58
C PHE A 114 1.35 -22.02 18.81
N SER A 115 0.47 -21.59 19.72
CA SER A 115 0.07 -22.45 20.84
C SER A 115 -1.06 -23.40 20.43
N ASN A 116 -1.17 -24.54 21.11
CA ASN A 116 -2.28 -25.49 21.00
C ASN A 116 -2.53 -26.05 19.58
N ILE A 117 -1.51 -26.04 18.73
CA ILE A 117 -1.53 -26.66 17.41
C ILE A 117 -0.15 -27.28 17.13
N GLU A 118 -0.11 -28.44 16.50
CA GLU A 118 1.14 -29.09 16.14
C GLU A 118 1.77 -28.41 14.91
N LYS A 119 3.10 -28.41 14.85
CA LYS A 119 3.81 -27.82 13.68
C LYS A 119 3.42 -28.45 12.34
N THR A 120 3.07 -29.72 12.34
CA THR A 120 2.60 -30.48 11.16
C THR A 120 1.24 -30.03 10.65
N GLN A 121 0.49 -29.28 11.48
CA GLN A 121 -0.82 -28.72 11.15
C GLN A 121 -0.73 -27.25 10.69
N VAL A 122 0.48 -26.69 10.61
CA VAL A 122 0.75 -25.33 10.15
C VAL A 122 1.54 -25.37 8.85
N GLU A 123 0.92 -24.96 7.76
CA GLU A 123 1.54 -24.87 6.42
C GLU A 123 1.81 -23.41 6.07
N ILE A 124 3.04 -23.10 5.66
CA ILE A 124 3.40 -21.76 5.18
C ILE A 124 2.98 -21.66 3.73
N ILE A 125 2.04 -20.75 3.43
CA ILE A 125 1.53 -20.49 2.08
C ILE A 125 2.42 -19.49 1.32
N ASP A 126 2.79 -18.40 2.01
CA ASP A 126 3.67 -17.35 1.47
C ASP A 126 4.41 -16.62 2.61
N SER A 127 5.07 -15.51 2.30
CA SER A 127 5.90 -14.76 3.26
C SER A 127 5.13 -14.17 4.45
N HIS A 128 3.79 -14.12 4.39
CA HIS A 128 2.96 -13.47 5.41
C HIS A 128 1.63 -14.21 5.67
N THR A 129 1.54 -15.47 5.22
CA THR A 129 0.30 -16.27 5.32
C THR A 129 0.58 -17.71 5.70
N VAL A 130 -0.21 -18.25 6.61
CA VAL A 130 -0.23 -19.67 6.95
C VAL A 130 -1.61 -20.28 6.77
N LEU A 131 -1.65 -21.58 6.50
CA LEU A 131 -2.85 -22.42 6.58
C LEU A 131 -2.76 -23.25 7.85
N LEU A 132 -3.77 -23.10 8.71
CA LEU A 132 -3.95 -23.87 9.94
C LEU A 132 -4.95 -24.99 9.69
N LYS A 133 -4.51 -26.24 9.85
CA LYS A 133 -5.38 -27.42 9.82
C LYS A 133 -5.81 -27.74 11.25
N ILE A 134 -7.09 -27.61 11.55
CA ILE A 134 -7.62 -27.75 12.89
C ILE A 134 -8.58 -28.92 12.96
N ASP A 135 -8.16 -29.97 13.64
CA ASP A 135 -9.01 -31.10 13.94
C ASP A 135 -9.76 -30.84 15.25
N LEU A 136 -11.09 -30.84 15.19
CA LEU A 136 -11.98 -30.67 16.34
C LEU A 136 -12.77 -31.95 16.59
N LYS A 137 -12.88 -32.32 17.86
CA LYS A 137 -13.80 -33.36 18.32
C LYS A 137 -15.22 -32.78 18.47
N ALA A 138 -16.20 -33.67 18.65
CA ALA A 138 -17.56 -33.25 18.88
C ALA A 138 -17.66 -32.30 20.09
N ASN A 139 -18.28 -31.12 19.86
CA ASN A 139 -18.47 -30.05 20.84
C ASN A 139 -17.18 -29.50 21.49
N GLU A 140 -16.04 -29.68 20.85
CA GLU A 140 -14.76 -29.13 21.30
C GLU A 140 -14.68 -27.66 21.00
N GLU A 141 -14.03 -26.92 21.91
CA GLU A 141 -13.57 -25.55 21.70
C GLU A 141 -12.02 -25.53 21.73
N LYS A 142 -11.41 -24.96 20.74
CA LYS A 142 -9.94 -24.86 20.62
C LYS A 142 -9.51 -23.42 20.40
N SER A 143 -8.58 -22.94 21.22
CA SER A 143 -7.96 -21.63 21.08
C SER A 143 -6.50 -21.76 20.65
N ILE A 144 -6.12 -21.02 19.61
CA ILE A 144 -4.77 -20.95 19.05
C ILE A 144 -4.29 -19.52 19.22
N THR A 145 -3.16 -19.34 19.90
CA THR A 145 -2.51 -18.04 20.05
C THR A 145 -1.33 -17.96 19.12
N VAL A 146 -1.23 -16.87 18.39
CA VAL A 146 -0.07 -16.51 17.59
C VAL A 146 0.95 -15.82 18.50
N ILE A 147 2.17 -16.32 18.55
CA ILE A 147 3.22 -15.88 19.47
C ILE A 147 4.46 -15.47 18.65
N PRO A 148 4.74 -14.17 18.51
CA PRO A 148 6.00 -13.72 17.89
C PRO A 148 7.22 -14.28 18.66
N LYS A 149 8.29 -14.64 17.94
CA LYS A 149 9.54 -15.17 18.51
C LYS A 149 10.46 -14.08 19.05
N ASP A 150 9.94 -12.98 19.48
CA ASP A 150 10.74 -11.88 19.95
C ASP A 150 10.93 -11.96 21.47
N ASP A 151 12.12 -12.32 21.90
CA ASP A 151 12.51 -12.48 23.32
C ASP A 151 13.15 -11.21 23.89
N THR A 152 13.20 -10.09 23.15
CA THR A 152 13.77 -8.82 23.63
C THR A 152 12.82 -8.08 24.56
N GLU A 153 13.35 -7.28 25.49
CA GLU A 153 12.53 -6.45 26.41
C GLU A 153 11.78 -5.33 25.67
N GLY A 154 12.31 -4.86 24.53
CA GLY A 154 11.68 -3.85 23.67
C GLY A 154 11.24 -4.42 22.34
N PHE A 155 10.85 -3.55 21.42
CA PHE A 155 10.56 -3.90 20.03
C PHE A 155 10.86 -2.72 19.10
N GLU A 156 10.99 -3.03 17.82
CA GLU A 156 11.12 -2.01 16.78
C GLU A 156 9.98 -2.17 15.77
N PHE A 157 9.40 -1.05 15.35
CA PHE A 157 8.49 -1.01 14.23
C PHE A 157 8.89 0.08 13.24
N VAL A 158 8.43 -0.04 12.02
CA VAL A 158 8.58 1.00 11.00
C VAL A 158 7.25 1.71 10.82
N MET A 159 7.29 3.06 10.78
CA MET A 159 6.14 3.90 10.47
C MET A 159 6.42 4.66 9.17
N LEU A 160 5.44 4.70 8.30
CA LEU A 160 5.43 5.42 7.03
C LEU A 160 4.00 5.89 6.71
N GLY A 161 3.84 6.75 5.72
CA GLY A 161 2.53 7.17 5.22
C GLY A 161 2.66 7.99 3.93
N ASP A 162 1.54 8.25 3.27
CA ASP A 162 1.50 8.99 2.01
C ASP A 162 2.33 8.34 0.89
N ASN A 163 2.23 7.03 0.76
CA ASN A 163 2.91 6.34 -0.34
C ASN A 163 2.17 6.49 -1.67
N ARG A 164 0.82 6.55 -1.67
CA ARG A 164 -0.04 6.73 -2.83
C ARG A 164 0.42 5.92 -4.05
N ASP A 165 0.55 6.55 -5.21
CA ASP A 165 1.05 5.96 -6.46
C ASP A 165 2.59 6.05 -6.60
N GLY A 166 3.32 6.41 -5.54
CA GLY A 166 4.80 6.49 -5.51
C GLY A 166 5.47 5.12 -5.44
N TYR A 167 5.03 4.16 -6.26
CA TYR A 167 5.44 2.75 -6.19
C TYR A 167 6.93 2.50 -6.35
N ASP A 168 7.67 3.37 -7.00
CA ASP A 168 9.13 3.31 -7.13
C ASP A 168 9.81 3.55 -5.77
N THR A 169 9.49 4.64 -5.09
CA THR A 169 10.00 4.97 -3.75
C THR A 169 9.46 3.99 -2.72
N PHE A 170 8.16 3.73 -2.73
CA PHE A 170 7.52 2.81 -1.80
C PHE A 170 8.10 1.39 -1.90
N SER A 171 8.34 0.90 -3.13
CA SER A 171 8.97 -0.41 -3.33
C SER A 171 10.37 -0.50 -2.71
N LEU A 172 11.16 0.58 -2.79
CA LEU A 172 12.48 0.66 -2.18
C LEU A 172 12.39 0.64 -0.64
N ILE A 173 11.42 1.37 -0.07
CA ILE A 173 11.15 1.34 1.37
C ILE A 173 10.84 -0.08 1.83
N LEU A 174 9.94 -0.78 1.14
CA LEU A 174 9.56 -2.15 1.50
C LEU A 174 10.75 -3.13 1.45
N ASP A 175 11.69 -2.94 0.51
CA ASP A 175 12.91 -3.74 0.46
C ASP A 175 13.82 -3.47 1.68
N GLN A 176 13.92 -2.22 2.13
CA GLN A 176 14.66 -1.86 3.34
C GLN A 176 13.98 -2.39 4.61
N ILE A 177 12.64 -2.31 4.70
CA ILE A 177 11.86 -2.89 5.81
C ILE A 177 12.12 -4.39 5.93
N ASN A 178 12.12 -5.12 4.81
CA ASN A 178 12.45 -6.55 4.81
C ASN A 178 13.88 -6.84 5.30
N ALA A 179 14.83 -5.94 5.08
CA ALA A 179 16.20 -6.05 5.57
C ALA A 179 16.31 -5.73 7.06
N ILE A 180 15.53 -4.75 7.56
CA ILE A 180 15.46 -4.38 8.99
C ILE A 180 14.79 -5.50 9.79
N ASN A 181 13.76 -6.14 9.22
CA ASN A 181 12.92 -7.15 9.86
C ASN A 181 12.32 -6.68 11.20
N PRO A 182 11.57 -5.53 11.23
CA PRO A 182 10.95 -5.05 12.45
C PRO A 182 9.82 -5.99 12.91
N ALA A 183 9.32 -5.79 14.12
CA ALA A 183 8.17 -6.55 14.64
C ALA A 183 6.93 -6.41 13.75
N PHE A 184 6.71 -5.20 13.21
CA PHE A 184 5.65 -4.86 12.27
C PHE A 184 5.93 -3.54 11.57
N THR A 185 5.12 -3.22 10.57
CA THR A 185 5.11 -1.93 9.86
C THR A 185 3.74 -1.29 10.02
N VAL A 186 3.71 0.04 10.19
CA VAL A 186 2.50 0.87 10.16
C VAL A 186 2.55 1.76 8.93
N ASP A 187 1.49 1.72 8.11
CA ASP A 187 1.26 2.64 7.01
C ASP A 187 0.09 3.55 7.37
N ASP A 188 0.40 4.81 7.68
CA ASP A 188 -0.52 5.77 8.29
C ASP A 188 -1.35 6.53 7.25
N GLY A 189 -1.93 5.79 6.32
CA GLY A 189 -2.93 6.26 5.37
C GLY A 189 -2.39 6.89 4.10
N ASP A 190 -3.34 7.22 3.20
CA ASP A 190 -3.08 7.57 1.81
C ASP A 190 -2.30 6.46 1.09
N LEU A 191 -2.81 5.22 1.28
CA LEU A 191 -2.26 4.00 0.68
C LEU A 191 -2.35 4.05 -0.84
N VAL A 192 -3.40 4.71 -1.36
CA VAL A 192 -3.69 4.85 -2.79
C VAL A 192 -4.05 6.30 -3.13
N PHE A 193 -3.79 6.74 -4.36
CA PHE A 193 -4.15 8.09 -4.82
C PHE A 193 -5.67 8.31 -4.90
N GLY A 194 -6.44 7.26 -5.04
CA GLY A 194 -7.90 7.25 -5.05
C GLY A 194 -8.39 5.84 -4.81
N GLY A 195 -9.55 5.69 -4.16
CA GLY A 195 -10.06 4.44 -3.63
C GLY A 195 -10.65 3.46 -4.66
N GLU A 196 -10.29 3.59 -5.94
CA GLU A 196 -10.74 2.64 -6.94
C GLU A 196 -10.15 1.25 -6.72
N PRO A 197 -10.92 0.16 -6.91
CA PRO A 197 -10.48 -1.21 -6.62
C PRO A 197 -9.18 -1.62 -7.31
N HIS A 198 -8.90 -1.12 -8.53
CA HIS A 198 -7.67 -1.45 -9.25
C HIS A 198 -6.42 -0.80 -8.60
N LYS A 199 -6.54 0.36 -7.97
CA LYS A 199 -5.43 1.00 -7.24
C LYS A 199 -5.13 0.26 -5.96
N TYR A 200 -6.16 -0.12 -5.21
CA TYR A 200 -6.01 -1.00 -4.06
C TYR A 200 -5.37 -2.34 -4.44
N ARG A 201 -5.71 -2.87 -5.62
CA ARG A 201 -5.06 -4.08 -6.12
C ARG A 201 -3.56 -3.87 -6.34
N LEU A 202 -3.14 -2.74 -6.94
CA LEU A 202 -1.72 -2.44 -7.14
C LEU A 202 -0.99 -2.25 -5.81
N PHE A 203 -1.60 -1.56 -4.86
CA PHE A 203 -1.06 -1.43 -3.51
C PHE A 203 -0.89 -2.80 -2.86
N TYR A 204 -1.92 -3.64 -2.89
CA TYR A 204 -1.88 -5.00 -2.32
C TYR A 204 -0.78 -5.86 -2.95
N GLU A 205 -0.62 -5.83 -4.27
CA GLU A 205 0.47 -6.54 -4.95
C GLU A 205 1.85 -5.99 -4.55
N THR A 206 1.95 -4.68 -4.28
CA THR A 206 3.20 -4.07 -3.84
C THR A 206 3.57 -4.52 -2.43
N VAL A 207 2.64 -4.46 -1.49
CA VAL A 207 2.88 -4.85 -0.09
C VAL A 207 2.97 -6.37 0.11
N SER A 208 2.53 -7.18 -0.87
CA SER A 208 2.64 -8.65 -0.81
C SER A 208 4.08 -9.16 -0.72
N LYS A 209 5.09 -8.33 -0.99
CA LYS A 209 6.49 -8.67 -0.81
C LYS A 209 7.01 -8.48 0.62
N LEU A 210 6.25 -7.79 1.49
CA LEU A 210 6.62 -7.67 2.90
C LEU A 210 6.62 -9.04 3.57
N ARG A 211 7.58 -9.22 4.49
CA ARG A 211 7.68 -10.42 5.33
C ARG A 211 7.16 -10.18 6.73
N VAL A 212 7.01 -8.93 7.11
CA VAL A 212 6.52 -8.50 8.42
C VAL A 212 5.07 -8.04 8.34
N PRO A 213 4.29 -8.12 9.43
CA PRO A 213 2.91 -7.64 9.45
C PRO A 213 2.81 -6.16 9.07
N LEU A 214 1.74 -5.80 8.36
CA LEU A 214 1.40 -4.43 7.98
C LEU A 214 0.07 -4.04 8.62
N TYR A 215 0.07 -2.99 9.43
CA TYR A 215 -1.13 -2.35 9.97
C TYR A 215 -1.32 -0.99 9.31
N THR A 216 -2.55 -0.59 9.07
CA THR A 216 -2.85 0.60 8.29
C THR A 216 -3.90 1.47 8.97
N THR A 217 -3.87 2.78 8.71
CA THR A 217 -5.00 3.69 8.92
C THR A 217 -5.61 4.09 7.58
N LEU A 218 -6.76 4.78 7.61
CA LEU A 218 -7.38 5.37 6.42
C LEU A 218 -6.90 6.80 6.23
N GLY A 219 -6.40 7.12 5.03
CA GLY A 219 -6.18 8.48 4.58
C GLY A 219 -7.38 9.05 3.79
N ASN A 220 -7.37 10.36 3.53
CA ASN A 220 -8.45 11.01 2.80
C ASN A 220 -8.48 10.63 1.30
N HIS A 221 -7.37 10.18 0.74
CA HIS A 221 -7.34 9.63 -0.61
C HIS A 221 -7.94 8.23 -0.69
N ASP A 222 -7.79 7.44 0.34
CA ASP A 222 -8.27 6.06 0.42
C ASP A 222 -9.80 5.94 0.32
N ILE A 223 -10.52 6.95 0.81
CA ILE A 223 -12.00 6.98 0.81
C ILE A 223 -12.62 7.58 -0.45
N ARG A 224 -11.81 8.20 -1.32
CA ARG A 224 -12.29 8.74 -2.61
C ARG A 224 -12.90 7.63 -3.46
N GLN A 225 -13.73 7.99 -4.44
CA GLN A 225 -14.42 7.07 -5.34
C GLN A 225 -15.07 5.86 -4.62
N ASN A 226 -15.60 6.12 -3.42
CA ASN A 226 -16.20 5.08 -2.56
C ASN A 226 -15.22 3.95 -2.17
N GLY A 227 -13.97 4.31 -1.85
CA GLY A 227 -12.90 3.33 -1.55
C GLY A 227 -13.00 2.67 -0.18
N ARG A 228 -13.71 3.26 0.80
CA ARG A 228 -13.85 2.73 2.17
C ARG A 228 -14.29 1.26 2.23
N PRO A 229 -15.30 0.78 1.46
CA PRO A 229 -15.64 -0.64 1.43
C PRO A 229 -14.48 -1.53 0.97
N THR A 230 -13.73 -1.11 -0.05
CA THR A 230 -12.57 -1.86 -0.55
C THR A 230 -11.45 -1.91 0.50
N TYR A 231 -11.16 -0.79 1.17
CA TYR A 231 -10.23 -0.78 2.29
C TYR A 231 -10.65 -1.77 3.38
N THR A 232 -11.91 -1.69 3.83
CA THR A 232 -12.45 -2.56 4.89
C THR A 232 -12.36 -4.04 4.52
N GLU A 233 -12.63 -4.38 3.26
CA GLU A 233 -12.48 -5.74 2.74
C GLU A 233 -11.03 -6.25 2.82
N LEU A 234 -10.06 -5.39 2.54
CA LEU A 234 -8.65 -5.78 2.42
C LEU A 234 -7.89 -5.68 3.75
N PHE A 235 -8.11 -4.62 4.51
CA PHE A 235 -7.29 -4.24 5.67
C PHE A 235 -8.05 -4.30 7.00
N GLY A 236 -9.38 -4.32 6.97
CA GLY A 236 -10.23 -4.51 8.16
C GLY A 236 -10.89 -3.24 8.68
N PRO A 237 -11.09 -3.16 10.00
CA PRO A 237 -11.88 -2.09 10.60
C PRO A 237 -11.18 -0.73 10.41
N PRO A 238 -11.97 0.36 10.29
CA PRO A 238 -11.42 1.70 10.10
C PRO A 238 -10.66 2.23 11.34
N TYR A 239 -10.98 1.72 12.52
CA TYR A 239 -10.27 2.03 13.77
C TYR A 239 -10.25 0.81 14.69
N HIS A 240 -9.18 0.66 15.45
CA HIS A 240 -8.95 -0.45 16.39
C HIS A 240 -7.75 -0.13 17.28
N SER A 241 -7.51 -0.99 18.27
CA SER A 241 -6.30 -0.95 19.09
C SER A 241 -5.79 -2.35 19.39
N PHE A 242 -4.54 -2.44 19.79
CA PHE A 242 -3.97 -3.66 20.33
C PHE A 242 -2.83 -3.36 21.31
N ASP A 243 -2.58 -4.32 22.18
CA ASP A 243 -1.41 -4.33 23.05
C ASP A 243 -0.29 -5.15 22.43
N TYR A 244 0.92 -4.62 22.53
CA TYR A 244 2.13 -5.37 22.19
C TYR A 244 3.23 -5.05 23.22
N LYS A 245 3.64 -6.08 23.98
CA LYS A 245 4.54 -5.91 25.12
C LYS A 245 3.98 -4.88 26.13
N ASN A 246 4.78 -3.85 26.48
CA ASN A 246 4.38 -2.77 27.39
C ASN A 246 3.71 -1.58 26.68
N ALA A 247 3.44 -1.69 25.37
CA ALA A 247 2.83 -0.64 24.58
C ALA A 247 1.36 -0.92 24.27
N HIS A 248 0.59 0.16 24.13
CA HIS A 248 -0.76 0.19 23.61
C HIS A 248 -0.79 1.02 22.33
N LEU A 249 -1.22 0.43 21.21
CA LEU A 249 -1.22 1.04 19.91
C LEU A 249 -2.66 1.24 19.44
N VAL A 250 -3.02 2.48 19.13
CA VAL A 250 -4.38 2.91 18.75
C VAL A 250 -4.36 3.44 17.34
N PHE A 251 -5.20 2.90 16.47
CA PHE A 251 -5.35 3.29 15.07
C PHE A 251 -6.70 3.99 14.88
N LEU A 252 -6.67 5.22 14.37
CA LEU A 252 -7.84 6.06 14.20
C LEU A 252 -8.16 6.32 12.74
N ASP A 253 -9.43 6.53 12.45
CA ASP A 253 -9.92 6.98 11.16
C ASP A 253 -10.23 8.48 11.24
N SER A 254 -9.33 9.29 10.74
CA SER A 254 -9.50 10.74 10.55
C SER A 254 -9.72 11.12 9.08
N SER A 255 -9.92 10.15 8.20
CA SER A 255 -9.96 10.32 6.73
C SER A 255 -11.02 11.31 6.24
N ARG A 256 -12.05 11.57 7.03
CA ARG A 256 -13.15 12.51 6.71
C ARG A 256 -12.76 13.96 6.84
N GLY A 257 -11.74 14.28 7.64
CA GLY A 257 -11.39 15.66 8.01
C GLY A 257 -11.02 16.59 6.86
N PHE A 258 -10.79 16.05 5.67
CA PHE A 258 -10.55 16.83 4.48
C PHE A 258 -11.84 17.20 3.70
N THR A 259 -12.91 16.43 3.83
CA THR A 259 -14.14 16.56 3.05
C THR A 259 -15.38 16.89 3.90
N GLU A 260 -15.33 16.63 5.20
CA GLU A 260 -16.43 16.82 6.14
C GLU A 260 -16.08 17.87 7.20
N LYS A 261 -17.06 18.26 8.01
CA LYS A 261 -16.86 19.24 9.08
C LYS A 261 -16.10 18.68 10.28
N THR A 262 -16.12 17.37 10.45
CA THR A 262 -15.44 16.65 11.54
C THR A 262 -14.51 15.60 10.97
N ALA A 263 -13.31 15.48 11.53
CA ALA A 263 -12.33 14.48 11.13
C ALA A 263 -12.68 13.10 11.72
N ILE A 264 -13.05 13.07 12.99
CA ILE A 264 -13.33 11.85 13.77
C ILE A 264 -14.78 11.87 14.24
N PRO A 265 -15.60 10.83 13.93
CA PRO A 265 -16.98 10.73 14.40
C PRO A 265 -17.07 10.62 15.93
N GLU A 266 -18.18 11.09 16.50
CA GLU A 266 -18.41 11.09 17.95
C GLU A 266 -18.35 9.69 18.57
N GLU A 267 -18.86 8.68 17.89
CA GLU A 267 -18.78 7.28 18.33
C GLU A 267 -17.34 6.78 18.47
N GLN A 268 -16.44 7.25 17.59
CA GLN A 268 -15.03 6.90 17.68
C GLN A 268 -14.33 7.63 18.84
N TYR A 269 -14.72 8.88 19.14
CA TYR A 269 -14.21 9.58 20.32
C TYR A 269 -14.63 8.91 21.61
N GLN A 270 -15.87 8.44 21.72
CA GLN A 270 -16.37 7.71 22.90
C GLN A 270 -15.60 6.40 23.10
N TRP A 271 -15.40 5.65 22.02
CA TRP A 271 -14.58 4.45 22.04
C TRP A 271 -13.12 4.76 22.43
N LEU A 272 -12.52 5.81 21.83
CA LEU A 272 -11.13 6.21 22.10
C LEU A 272 -10.88 6.53 23.56
N GLU A 273 -11.78 7.32 24.20
CA GLU A 273 -11.63 7.66 25.61
C GLU A 273 -11.75 6.44 26.52
N GLU A 274 -12.62 5.51 26.21
CA GLU A 274 -12.74 4.25 26.95
C GLU A 274 -11.49 3.36 26.77
N ASP A 275 -10.99 3.26 25.55
CA ASP A 275 -9.82 2.47 25.19
C ASP A 275 -8.55 3.01 25.89
N LEU A 276 -8.30 4.31 25.80
CA LEU A 276 -7.16 4.96 26.46
C LEU A 276 -7.25 4.86 27.99
N LYS A 277 -8.45 4.93 28.56
CA LYS A 277 -8.65 4.72 30.00
C LYS A 277 -8.23 3.32 30.46
N ASN A 278 -8.49 2.31 29.63
CA ASN A 278 -8.11 0.92 29.90
C ASN A 278 -6.63 0.63 29.67
N ALA A 279 -5.94 1.49 28.93
CA ALA A 279 -4.51 1.36 28.60
C ALA A 279 -3.55 1.99 29.61
N GLN A 280 -4.06 2.52 30.74
CA GLN A 280 -3.24 3.19 31.74
C GLN A 280 -2.08 2.32 32.24
N GLY A 281 -0.89 2.94 32.36
CA GLY A 281 0.34 2.26 32.79
C GLY A 281 1.17 1.67 31.64
N LYS A 282 0.69 1.76 30.39
CA LYS A 282 1.44 1.39 29.19
C LYS A 282 1.97 2.63 28.47
N GLN A 283 2.96 2.45 27.60
CA GLN A 283 3.32 3.47 26.63
C GLN A 283 2.27 3.50 25.53
N ILE A 284 1.56 4.62 25.37
CA ILE A 284 0.43 4.74 24.44
C ILE A 284 0.91 5.44 23.15
N PHE A 285 0.67 4.80 22.01
CA PHE A 285 0.93 5.32 20.67
C PHE A 285 -0.37 5.44 19.90
N VAL A 286 -0.63 6.61 19.33
CA VAL A 286 -1.84 6.86 18.51
C VAL A 286 -1.42 7.15 17.09
N PHE A 287 -2.06 6.51 16.13
CA PHE A 287 -1.87 6.70 14.69
C PHE A 287 -3.14 7.30 14.09
N SER A 288 -2.99 8.41 13.36
CA SER A 288 -4.09 9.14 12.75
C SER A 288 -3.60 9.90 11.53
N HIS A 289 -4.13 9.63 10.37
CA HIS A 289 -3.59 10.19 9.12
C HIS A 289 -3.58 11.72 9.09
N ILE A 290 -4.72 12.38 9.32
CA ILE A 290 -4.82 13.85 9.29
C ILE A 290 -4.41 14.41 10.65
N PRO A 291 -3.46 15.37 10.71
CA PRO A 291 -3.05 15.98 11.96
C PRO A 291 -4.17 16.86 12.56
N PRO A 292 -4.25 16.98 13.91
CA PRO A 292 -5.22 17.88 14.53
C PRO A 292 -4.94 19.33 14.18
N SER A 293 -3.68 19.70 14.06
CA SER A 293 -3.24 21.04 13.72
C SER A 293 -2.13 21.02 12.68
N ASP A 294 -2.14 21.97 11.75
CA ASP A 294 -1.07 22.13 10.78
C ASP A 294 0.24 22.54 11.51
N PRO A 295 1.30 21.71 11.46
CA PRO A 295 2.54 21.94 12.21
C PRO A 295 3.27 23.22 11.77
N ARG A 296 3.03 23.69 10.55
CA ARG A 296 3.63 24.92 10.03
C ARG A 296 3.21 26.16 10.82
N LYS A 297 2.14 26.09 11.62
CA LYS A 297 1.74 27.14 12.55
C LYS A 297 2.70 27.28 13.75
N TYR A 298 3.47 26.25 14.08
CA TYR A 298 4.39 26.20 15.21
C TYR A 298 5.86 26.36 14.80
N VAL A 299 6.15 26.39 13.50
CA VAL A 299 7.48 26.62 12.92
C VAL A 299 7.56 28.10 12.55
N ASP A 300 8.71 28.74 12.78
CA ASP A 300 8.95 30.14 12.40
C ASP A 300 8.57 30.34 10.92
N PRO A 301 7.65 31.28 10.61
CA PRO A 301 7.25 31.57 9.23
C PRO A 301 8.42 31.90 8.30
N ASN A 302 9.55 32.37 8.86
CA ASN A 302 10.77 32.66 8.08
C ASN A 302 11.59 31.40 7.76
N THR A 303 11.34 30.28 8.42
CA THR A 303 11.96 28.98 8.14
C THR A 303 11.11 28.08 7.26
N ILE A 304 9.83 28.42 7.05
CA ILE A 304 8.96 27.71 6.12
C ILE A 304 9.31 28.21 4.70
N PRO A 305 9.86 27.38 3.82
CA PRO A 305 10.02 27.77 2.43
C PRO A 305 8.64 28.11 1.88
N ASN A 306 8.50 29.29 1.27
CA ASN A 306 7.33 29.58 0.46
C ASN A 306 7.14 28.44 -0.52
N ILE A 307 5.98 27.77 -0.47
CA ILE A 307 5.63 26.76 -1.48
C ILE A 307 5.73 27.49 -2.82
N PRO A 308 6.64 27.09 -3.72
CA PRO A 308 6.77 27.79 -4.98
C PRO A 308 5.44 27.71 -5.71
N ASP A 309 4.97 28.83 -6.26
CA ASP A 309 3.81 28.90 -7.17
C ASP A 309 3.99 28.02 -8.43
N GLU A 310 5.12 27.32 -8.56
CA GLU A 310 5.60 26.62 -9.75
C GLU A 310 5.29 25.12 -9.78
N GLU A 311 4.85 24.51 -8.70
CA GLU A 311 4.30 23.15 -8.76
C GLU A 311 2.82 23.18 -9.13
N LYS A 312 2.52 23.75 -10.29
CA LYS A 312 1.21 23.59 -10.92
C LYS A 312 1.11 22.14 -11.38
N PRO A 313 0.06 21.41 -10.97
CA PRO A 313 -0.18 20.08 -11.49
C PRO A 313 -0.18 20.13 -13.02
N GLY A 314 0.42 19.12 -13.66
CA GLY A 314 0.40 19.01 -15.11
C GLY A 314 -1.03 19.01 -15.64
N PHE A 315 -1.24 19.36 -16.92
CA PHE A 315 -2.57 19.49 -17.52
C PHE A 315 -3.49 18.29 -17.23
N ILE A 316 -2.96 17.07 -17.19
CA ILE A 316 -3.71 15.86 -16.86
C ILE A 316 -4.01 15.77 -15.35
N GLU A 317 -3.08 16.12 -14.49
CA GLU A 317 -3.26 16.21 -13.04
C GLU A 317 -4.23 17.34 -12.66
N GLY A 318 -4.18 18.48 -13.35
CA GLY A 318 -5.09 19.60 -13.16
C GLY A 318 -6.55 19.29 -13.54
N ILE A 319 -6.77 18.37 -14.49
CA ILE A 319 -8.11 17.86 -14.84
C ILE A 319 -8.60 16.83 -13.80
N MET A 320 -7.68 16.05 -13.21
CA MET A 320 -8.02 14.99 -12.25
C MET A 320 -8.07 15.46 -10.80
N ASN A 321 -7.37 16.54 -10.47
CA ASN A 321 -7.33 17.11 -9.13
C ASN A 321 -8.08 18.44 -9.13
N ASN A 322 -9.07 18.60 -8.23
CA ASN A 322 -9.67 19.88 -7.97
C ASN A 322 -8.58 20.86 -7.50
N TYR A 323 -8.26 21.84 -8.33
CA TYR A 323 -7.19 22.84 -8.16
C TYR A 323 -7.21 23.61 -6.83
N SER A 324 -8.32 23.52 -6.06
CA SER A 324 -8.50 24.16 -4.77
C SER A 324 -7.73 23.48 -3.62
N GLU A 325 -7.27 22.24 -3.79
CA GLU A 325 -6.63 21.47 -2.72
C GLU A 325 -5.22 21.97 -2.33
N TYR A 326 -4.52 22.71 -3.19
CA TYR A 326 -3.11 23.06 -2.98
C TYR A 326 -2.82 24.52 -2.60
N LYS A 327 -3.79 25.42 -2.64
CA LYS A 327 -3.57 26.83 -2.32
C LYS A 327 -3.92 27.17 -0.88
N GLY A 328 -2.93 27.05 0.01
CA GLY A 328 -2.99 27.68 1.34
C GLY A 328 -4.03 27.09 2.30
N LEU A 329 -4.47 25.85 2.04
CA LEU A 329 -5.41 25.15 2.90
C LEU A 329 -4.75 24.74 4.22
N ASN A 330 -5.53 24.79 5.29
CA ASN A 330 -5.18 24.20 6.56
C ASN A 330 -5.14 22.66 6.36
N HIS A 331 -3.98 22.06 6.51
CA HIS A 331 -3.81 20.59 6.44
C HIS A 331 -4.08 19.91 7.79
N GLY A 332 -4.69 20.59 8.74
CA GLY A 332 -5.18 20.03 9.99
C GLY A 332 -6.67 19.70 9.94
N PHE A 333 -7.20 19.29 11.08
CA PHE A 333 -8.65 19.11 11.24
C PHE A 333 -9.43 20.36 10.80
N PRO A 334 -10.62 20.19 10.21
CA PRO A 334 -11.38 21.30 9.67
C PRO A 334 -11.90 22.26 10.78
N ASP A 335 -12.11 21.72 11.98
CA ASP A 335 -12.60 22.47 13.14
C ASP A 335 -11.53 22.58 14.24
N ASN A 336 -11.24 23.81 14.67
CA ASN A 336 -10.27 24.06 15.74
C ASN A 336 -10.76 23.55 17.11
N GLU A 337 -12.06 23.50 17.36
CA GLU A 337 -12.62 22.96 18.61
C GLU A 337 -12.40 21.44 18.66
N GLU A 338 -12.59 20.75 17.54
CA GLU A 338 -12.28 19.33 17.42
C GLU A 338 -10.78 19.06 17.59
N ALA A 339 -9.92 19.87 16.96
CA ALA A 339 -8.47 19.76 17.12
C ALA A 339 -8.05 19.91 18.58
N ASN A 340 -8.57 20.91 19.28
CA ASN A 340 -8.31 21.10 20.71
C ASN A 340 -8.85 19.93 21.56
N ARG A 341 -10.02 19.41 21.24
CA ARG A 341 -10.60 18.23 21.91
C ARG A 341 -9.68 17.04 21.79
N PHE A 342 -9.22 16.75 20.56
CA PHE A 342 -8.30 15.65 20.30
C PHE A 342 -7.00 15.79 21.11
N GLU A 343 -6.34 16.95 21.03
CA GLU A 343 -5.10 17.21 21.75
C GLU A 343 -5.29 17.13 23.28
N ASN A 344 -6.42 17.62 23.82
CA ASN A 344 -6.75 17.51 25.25
C ASN A 344 -6.95 16.03 25.67
N ILE A 345 -7.52 15.19 24.83
CA ILE A 345 -7.65 13.75 25.10
C ILE A 345 -6.25 13.12 25.15
N MET A 346 -5.37 13.43 24.20
CA MET A 346 -3.99 12.90 24.18
C MET A 346 -3.25 13.27 25.45
N THR A 347 -3.31 14.53 25.87
CA THR A 347 -2.71 15.04 27.12
C THR A 347 -3.34 14.38 28.36
N LYS A 348 -4.66 14.32 28.44
CA LYS A 348 -5.42 13.73 29.57
C LYS A 348 -5.01 12.29 29.86
N TYR A 349 -4.78 11.50 28.82
CA TYR A 349 -4.44 10.08 28.95
C TYR A 349 -2.94 9.80 28.83
N HIS A 350 -2.10 10.84 28.86
CA HIS A 350 -0.64 10.74 28.79
C HIS A 350 -0.15 9.92 27.59
N VAL A 351 -0.72 10.19 26.40
CA VAL A 351 -0.25 9.58 25.16
C VAL A 351 1.21 9.93 24.94
N HIS A 352 2.05 8.92 24.72
CA HIS A 352 3.48 9.11 24.57
C HIS A 352 3.81 9.78 23.22
N THR A 353 3.23 9.28 22.13
CA THR A 353 3.45 9.80 20.77
C THR A 353 2.19 9.64 19.92
N VAL A 354 1.83 10.71 19.22
CA VAL A 354 0.85 10.70 18.13
C VAL A 354 1.61 10.70 16.80
N PHE A 355 1.46 9.66 16.02
CA PHE A 355 1.98 9.54 14.67
C PHE A 355 0.92 10.00 13.67
N LEU A 356 1.34 10.77 12.69
CA LEU A 356 0.50 11.47 11.73
C LEU A 356 1.15 11.43 10.34
N SER A 357 0.35 11.68 9.30
CA SER A 357 0.80 11.75 7.91
C SER A 357 0.16 12.94 7.19
N HIS A 358 -0.40 12.78 5.98
CA HIS A 358 -1.17 13.80 5.23
C HIS A 358 -0.34 15.00 4.73
N ILE A 359 0.63 15.45 5.49
CA ILE A 359 1.57 16.49 5.06
C ILE A 359 2.82 15.77 4.57
N HIS A 360 3.08 15.84 3.28
CA HIS A 360 4.17 15.10 2.61
C HIS A 360 5.55 15.67 3.00
N SER A 361 5.85 15.61 4.28
CA SER A 361 7.08 16.13 4.90
C SER A 361 7.32 15.44 6.23
N TYR A 362 8.41 15.76 6.87
CA TYR A 362 8.73 15.34 8.23
C TYR A 362 8.66 16.50 9.21
N PHE A 363 7.86 16.34 10.28
CA PHE A 363 7.81 17.26 11.41
C PHE A 363 7.78 16.48 12.71
N SER A 364 8.44 17.00 13.74
CA SER A 364 8.33 16.48 15.10
C SER A 364 8.34 17.64 16.09
N TYR A 365 7.32 17.67 16.95
CA TYR A 365 7.19 18.69 18.01
C TYR A 365 6.56 18.09 19.26
N ILE A 366 6.70 18.78 20.38
CA ILE A 366 6.06 18.44 21.66
C ILE A 366 5.05 19.52 21.99
N LYS A 367 3.84 19.11 22.36
CA LYS A 367 2.78 20.00 22.84
C LYS A 367 2.13 19.34 24.06
N ASP A 368 2.09 20.06 25.18
CA ASP A 368 1.47 19.59 26.43
C ASP A 368 1.95 18.17 26.84
N ASP A 369 3.28 17.96 26.82
CA ASP A 369 3.99 16.70 27.11
C ASP A 369 3.70 15.53 26.15
N VAL A 370 2.93 15.74 25.09
CA VAL A 370 2.67 14.76 24.03
C VAL A 370 3.58 15.05 22.84
N ARG A 371 4.25 14.02 22.30
CA ARG A 371 5.02 14.13 21.06
C ARG A 371 4.11 13.91 19.86
N TYR A 372 4.13 14.83 18.91
CA TYR A 372 3.47 14.73 17.62
C TYR A 372 4.53 14.56 16.53
N VAL A 373 4.37 13.54 15.70
CA VAL A 373 5.30 13.20 14.60
C VAL A 373 4.54 13.05 13.33
N ILE A 374 4.84 13.88 12.35
CA ILE A 374 4.25 13.79 11.00
C ILE A 374 5.30 13.19 10.07
N SER A 375 4.93 12.15 9.35
CA SER A 375 5.79 11.41 8.43
C SER A 375 5.04 11.02 7.17
N GLY A 376 5.01 11.93 6.19
CA GLY A 376 4.32 11.74 4.90
C GLY A 376 5.29 11.57 3.73
N GLY A 377 6.43 10.91 3.93
CA GLY A 377 7.51 10.82 2.94
C GLY A 377 7.61 9.51 2.17
N ALA A 378 6.59 8.63 2.19
CA ALA A 378 6.75 7.28 1.66
C ALA A 378 6.55 7.13 0.13
N GLY A 379 6.31 8.23 -0.61
CA GLY A 379 6.24 8.13 -2.07
C GLY A 379 5.38 9.18 -2.76
N ALA A 380 4.44 9.83 -2.07
CA ALA A 380 3.65 10.93 -2.63
C ALA A 380 4.53 12.13 -3.02
N GLU A 381 3.96 13.10 -3.73
CA GLU A 381 4.65 14.36 -4.07
C GLU A 381 5.05 15.08 -2.78
N LEU A 382 6.31 15.50 -2.67
CA LEU A 382 6.79 16.27 -1.54
C LEU A 382 6.19 17.68 -1.56
N LEU A 383 5.63 18.14 -0.44
CA LEU A 383 4.89 19.41 -0.38
C LEU A 383 5.74 20.62 0.04
N THR A 384 6.97 20.42 0.51
CA THR A 384 7.85 21.51 0.91
C THR A 384 9.21 21.36 0.23
N LYS A 385 9.89 22.49 0.01
CA LYS A 385 11.17 22.54 -0.69
C LYS A 385 12.27 21.70 0.00
N ASP A 386 12.21 21.62 1.33
CA ASP A 386 13.19 20.89 2.14
C ASP A 386 12.68 19.51 2.57
N SER A 387 11.54 19.07 1.99
CA SER A 387 11.03 17.72 2.20
C SER A 387 11.88 16.69 1.46
N TYR A 388 11.95 15.51 2.03
CA TYR A 388 12.66 14.35 1.48
C TYR A 388 11.82 13.10 1.64
N TYR A 389 12.03 12.12 0.78
CA TYR A 389 11.42 10.80 0.94
C TYR A 389 12.04 10.09 2.12
N HIS A 390 11.20 9.51 2.97
CA HIS A 390 11.64 8.89 4.22
C HIS A 390 10.61 7.90 4.76
N TYR A 391 11.06 7.14 5.74
CA TYR A 391 10.25 6.39 6.69
C TYR A 391 10.88 6.51 8.09
N LEU A 392 10.14 6.14 9.12
CA LEU A 392 10.63 6.19 10.50
C LEU A 392 10.92 4.79 11.01
N ARG A 393 12.06 4.63 11.67
CA ARG A 393 12.34 3.51 12.55
C ARG A 393 11.99 3.94 13.97
N VAL A 394 11.15 3.17 14.64
CA VAL A 394 10.69 3.48 16.01
C VAL A 394 11.07 2.32 16.90
N LYS A 395 12.03 2.56 17.79
CA LYS A 395 12.48 1.59 18.78
C LYS A 395 11.87 1.91 20.14
N VAL A 396 11.04 1.01 20.63
CA VAL A 396 10.34 1.11 21.91
C VAL A 396 11.06 0.23 22.92
N THR A 397 11.41 0.80 24.05
CA THR A 397 11.94 0.10 25.24
C THR A 397 10.98 0.28 26.41
N ASP A 398 11.23 -0.35 27.53
CA ASP A 398 10.35 -0.21 28.71
C ASP A 398 10.28 1.22 29.25
N LYS A 399 11.27 2.06 28.96
CA LYS A 399 11.39 3.42 29.50
C LYS A 399 11.28 4.53 28.46
N ASP A 400 11.81 4.27 27.25
CA ASP A 400 12.03 5.32 26.25
C ASP A 400 11.61 4.85 24.86
N THR A 401 11.27 5.82 24.01
CA THR A 401 11.01 5.60 22.58
C THR A 401 11.96 6.45 21.74
N TYR A 402 12.72 5.78 20.88
CA TYR A 402 13.68 6.38 19.97
C TYR A 402 13.13 6.39 18.56
N LEU A 403 13.16 7.55 17.90
CA LEU A 403 12.72 7.75 16.54
C LEU A 403 13.91 8.11 15.66
N GLU A 404 14.04 7.45 14.53
CA GLU A 404 15.05 7.73 13.52
C GLU A 404 14.35 7.89 12.16
N SER A 405 14.52 9.06 11.53
CA SER A 405 14.05 9.29 10.15
C SER A 405 15.11 8.79 9.17
N ILE A 406 14.74 7.83 8.35
CA ILE A 406 15.62 7.27 7.32
C ILE A 406 15.33 7.95 6.00
N GLU A 407 16.22 8.83 5.60
CA GLU A 407 16.11 9.55 4.32
C GLU A 407 16.42 8.64 3.12
N LEU A 408 15.67 8.82 2.06
CA LEU A 408 15.86 8.13 0.80
C LEU A 408 16.30 9.09 -0.29
N PRO A 409 17.11 8.63 -1.25
CA PRO A 409 17.47 9.47 -2.39
C PRO A 409 16.22 9.85 -3.18
N SER A 410 16.02 11.15 -3.40
CA SER A 410 14.94 11.66 -4.23
C SER A 410 15.10 11.18 -5.67
N PRO A 411 14.07 10.60 -6.30
CA PRO A 411 14.14 10.18 -7.69
C PRO A 411 14.31 11.38 -8.62
N THR A 412 15.19 11.26 -9.58
CA THR A 412 15.52 12.34 -10.54
C THR A 412 14.39 12.65 -11.53
N ASN A 413 13.41 11.75 -11.69
CA ASN A 413 12.26 11.93 -12.59
C ASN A 413 11.03 11.19 -12.04
N THR A 414 10.43 11.77 -11.03
CA THR A 414 9.39 11.14 -10.20
C THR A 414 8.16 10.69 -10.99
N ILE A 415 7.60 11.56 -11.85
CA ILE A 415 6.37 11.26 -12.59
C ILE A 415 6.57 10.10 -13.56
N GLN A 416 7.65 10.13 -14.36
CA GLN A 416 7.93 9.06 -15.32
C GLN A 416 8.18 7.73 -14.62
N ASN A 417 8.94 7.73 -13.53
CA ASN A 417 9.24 6.52 -12.77
C ASN A 417 7.98 5.91 -12.14
N ARG A 418 7.07 6.73 -11.60
CA ARG A 418 5.78 6.28 -11.07
C ARG A 418 4.93 5.56 -12.11
N TYR A 419 4.75 6.16 -13.29
CA TYR A 419 3.97 5.54 -14.36
C TYR A 419 4.59 4.23 -14.85
N ILE A 420 5.92 4.16 -14.94
CA ILE A 420 6.63 2.94 -15.32
C ILE A 420 6.44 1.86 -14.25
N ALA A 421 6.63 2.19 -12.97
CA ALA A 421 6.44 1.27 -11.87
C ALA A 421 5.00 0.77 -11.79
N ALA A 422 4.01 1.64 -11.89
CA ALA A 422 2.60 1.28 -11.92
C ALA A 422 2.26 0.36 -13.12
N ALA A 423 2.78 0.67 -14.31
CA ALA A 423 2.58 -0.16 -15.50
C ALA A 423 3.21 -1.56 -15.36
N GLN A 424 4.39 -1.65 -14.75
CA GLN A 424 5.05 -2.93 -14.49
C GLN A 424 4.28 -3.78 -13.49
N LEU A 425 3.81 -3.18 -12.38
CA LEU A 425 2.98 -3.85 -11.39
C LEU A 425 1.66 -4.34 -11.99
N PHE A 426 1.00 -3.49 -12.77
CA PHE A 426 -0.24 -3.84 -13.46
C PHE A 426 -0.04 -4.99 -14.45
N ALA A 427 1.02 -4.94 -15.26
CA ALA A 427 1.37 -6.01 -16.18
C ALA A 427 1.67 -7.33 -15.47
N LYS A 428 2.41 -7.27 -14.33
CA LYS A 428 2.71 -8.44 -13.50
C LYS A 428 1.44 -9.07 -12.92
N ALA A 429 0.54 -8.24 -12.40
CA ALA A 429 -0.70 -8.72 -11.81
C ALA A 429 -1.64 -9.34 -12.86
N ILE A 430 -1.81 -8.71 -14.04
CA ILE A 430 -2.57 -9.29 -15.16
C ILE A 430 -1.94 -10.60 -15.63
N TYR A 431 -0.62 -10.67 -15.74
CA TYR A 431 0.05 -11.92 -16.13
C TYR A 431 -0.21 -13.04 -15.12
N LYS A 432 -0.17 -12.74 -13.82
CA LYS A 432 -0.42 -13.71 -12.74
C LYS A 432 -1.84 -14.28 -12.82
N GLU A 433 -2.82 -13.45 -13.08
CA GLU A 433 -4.23 -13.80 -13.08
C GLU A 433 -4.69 -14.42 -14.40
N TYR A 434 -4.26 -13.87 -15.54
CA TYR A 434 -4.70 -14.26 -16.89
C TYR A 434 -3.56 -14.86 -17.74
N LYS A 435 -2.67 -15.64 -17.12
CA LYS A 435 -1.42 -16.14 -17.74
C LYS A 435 -1.63 -16.74 -19.14
N ILE A 436 -2.61 -17.62 -19.30
CA ILE A 436 -2.89 -18.30 -20.59
C ILE A 436 -3.33 -17.29 -21.64
N VAL A 437 -4.24 -16.37 -21.29
CA VAL A 437 -4.75 -15.35 -22.21
C VAL A 437 -3.64 -14.39 -22.62
N VAL A 438 -2.83 -13.92 -21.69
CA VAL A 438 -1.70 -13.02 -21.96
C VAL A 438 -0.68 -13.67 -22.89
N ILE A 439 -0.31 -14.93 -22.62
CA ILE A 439 0.61 -15.68 -23.51
C ILE A 439 0.00 -15.83 -24.91
N SER A 440 -1.27 -16.21 -25.01
CA SER A 440 -1.95 -16.38 -26.30
C SER A 440 -2.00 -15.07 -27.11
N LEU A 441 -2.37 -13.96 -26.45
CA LEU A 441 -2.38 -12.64 -27.10
C LEU A 441 -0.98 -12.20 -27.53
N THR A 442 0.03 -12.45 -26.71
CA THR A 442 1.43 -12.14 -27.03
C THR A 442 1.89 -12.91 -28.27
N VAL A 443 1.61 -14.21 -28.36
CA VAL A 443 1.91 -15.04 -29.53
C VAL A 443 1.21 -14.51 -30.77
N ILE A 444 -0.08 -14.16 -30.67
CA ILE A 444 -0.84 -13.58 -31.78
C ILE A 444 -0.21 -12.27 -32.25
N ILE A 445 0.17 -11.37 -31.32
CA ILE A 445 0.82 -10.11 -31.66
C ILE A 445 2.15 -10.36 -32.37
N ILE A 446 2.98 -11.26 -31.85
CA ILE A 446 4.26 -11.63 -32.49
C ILE A 446 4.05 -12.16 -33.91
N CYS A 447 3.05 -13.04 -34.11
CA CYS A 447 2.72 -13.56 -35.43
C CYS A 447 2.28 -12.45 -36.40
N ILE A 448 1.46 -11.51 -35.94
CA ILE A 448 1.04 -10.34 -36.72
C ILE A 448 2.23 -9.46 -37.08
N LEU A 449 3.09 -9.15 -36.13
CA LEU A 449 4.29 -8.35 -36.38
C LEU A 449 5.24 -9.04 -37.37
N ALA A 450 5.51 -10.33 -37.17
CA ALA A 450 6.32 -11.12 -38.09
C ALA A 450 5.73 -11.12 -39.50
N TRP A 451 4.41 -11.24 -39.62
CA TRP A 451 3.71 -11.17 -40.90
C TRP A 451 3.83 -9.77 -41.54
N ILE A 452 3.67 -8.69 -40.77
CA ILE A 452 3.83 -7.31 -41.25
C ILE A 452 5.25 -7.14 -41.77
N ILE A 453 6.27 -7.50 -40.98
CA ILE A 453 7.68 -7.40 -41.37
C ILE A 453 7.94 -8.21 -42.66
N TRP A 454 7.40 -9.45 -42.75
CA TRP A 454 7.55 -10.28 -43.95
C TRP A 454 6.93 -9.65 -45.17
N ASN A 455 5.71 -9.11 -45.07
CA ASN A 455 5.02 -8.49 -46.21
C ASN A 455 5.58 -7.11 -46.59
N THR A 456 6.14 -6.40 -45.64
CA THR A 456 6.74 -5.08 -45.86
C THR A 456 8.27 -5.13 -46.11
N ARG A 457 8.85 -6.34 -46.11
CA ARG A 457 10.32 -6.52 -46.26
C ARG A 457 10.94 -5.81 -47.44
N ASN A 458 10.26 -5.74 -48.59
CA ASN A 458 10.74 -5.05 -49.76
C ASN A 458 10.73 -3.52 -49.59
N TRP A 459 9.68 -3.00 -48.93
CA TRP A 459 9.56 -1.61 -48.53
C TRP A 459 10.67 -1.21 -47.53
N TRP A 460 10.88 -2.00 -46.51
CA TRP A 460 11.95 -1.79 -45.53
C TRP A 460 13.34 -1.85 -46.16
N ARG A 461 13.58 -2.81 -47.08
CA ARG A 461 14.86 -2.88 -47.81
C ARG A 461 15.14 -1.62 -48.62
N VAL A 462 14.15 -1.09 -49.33
CA VAL A 462 14.29 0.13 -50.08
C VAL A 462 14.58 1.34 -49.20
N HIS A 463 13.83 1.48 -48.12
CA HIS A 463 14.01 2.60 -47.20
C HIS A 463 15.31 2.49 -46.38
N LEU A 464 15.70 1.32 -45.90
CA LEU A 464 16.97 1.11 -45.21
C LEU A 464 18.14 1.39 -46.14
N LEU A 465 18.09 0.97 -47.41
CA LEU A 465 19.10 1.29 -48.42
C LEU A 465 19.14 2.78 -48.71
N PHE A 466 18.00 3.44 -48.78
CA PHE A 466 17.92 4.88 -48.97
C PHE A 466 18.58 5.62 -47.78
N TRP A 467 18.20 5.32 -46.57
CA TRP A 467 18.78 5.94 -45.38
C TRP A 467 20.26 5.60 -45.21
N TRP A 468 20.67 4.38 -45.54
CA TRP A 468 22.07 4.00 -45.54
C TRP A 468 22.89 4.84 -46.55
N LYS A 469 22.41 4.97 -47.79
CA LYS A 469 23.04 5.81 -48.78
C LYS A 469 23.10 7.28 -48.36
N PHE A 470 22.02 7.78 -47.78
CA PHE A 470 21.96 9.15 -47.25
C PHE A 470 22.99 9.39 -46.16
N LEU A 471 23.08 8.49 -45.16
CA LEU A 471 24.07 8.56 -44.09
C LEU A 471 25.50 8.48 -44.62
N VAL A 472 25.79 7.58 -45.55
CA VAL A 472 27.12 7.45 -46.18
C VAL A 472 27.46 8.74 -46.94
N GLN A 473 26.51 9.34 -47.64
CA GLN A 473 26.72 10.60 -48.37
C GLN A 473 26.96 11.78 -47.41
N MET A 474 26.21 11.87 -46.30
CA MET A 474 26.45 12.86 -45.24
C MET A 474 27.86 12.73 -44.64
N PHE A 475 28.26 11.49 -44.29
CA PHE A 475 29.57 11.23 -43.71
C PHE A 475 30.68 11.58 -44.71
N SER A 476 30.53 11.21 -45.99
CA SER A 476 31.55 11.54 -47.04
C SER A 476 31.66 13.04 -47.26
N SER A 477 30.52 13.77 -47.23
CA SER A 477 30.50 15.23 -47.33
C SER A 477 31.17 15.88 -46.12
N ALA A 478 30.89 15.41 -44.89
CA ALA A 478 31.53 15.91 -43.67
C ALA A 478 33.06 15.69 -43.69
N VAL A 479 33.52 14.51 -44.14
CA VAL A 479 34.95 14.21 -44.30
C VAL A 479 35.59 15.11 -45.39
N GLY A 480 34.87 15.38 -46.48
CA GLY A 480 35.32 16.32 -47.53
C GLY A 480 35.51 17.75 -47.01
N ILE A 481 34.52 18.24 -46.23
CA ILE A 481 34.61 19.57 -45.59
C ILE A 481 35.76 19.61 -44.59
N TYR A 482 35.94 18.59 -43.76
CA TYR A 482 37.05 18.51 -42.82
C TYR A 482 38.42 18.55 -43.51
N LYS A 483 38.61 17.77 -44.59
CA LYS A 483 39.84 17.79 -45.37
C LYS A 483 40.11 19.14 -45.98
N LYS A 484 39.08 19.85 -46.49
CA LYS A 484 39.21 21.18 -47.06
C LYS A 484 39.64 22.21 -46.03
N LEU A 485 38.98 22.22 -44.85
CA LEU A 485 39.34 23.08 -43.71
C LEU A 485 40.75 22.82 -43.19
N LYS A 486 41.15 21.55 -43.07
CA LYS A 486 42.51 21.17 -42.66
C LYS A 486 43.57 21.68 -43.62
N ASN A 487 43.32 21.57 -44.92
CA ASN A 487 44.22 22.04 -45.93
C ASN A 487 44.34 23.60 -46.04
N GLU A 488 43.23 24.30 -45.70
CA GLU A 488 43.23 25.76 -45.59
C GLU A 488 44.01 26.27 -44.37
N ILE A 489 43.90 25.56 -43.26
CA ILE A 489 44.63 25.86 -42.01
C ILE A 489 46.13 25.62 -42.22
N LEU A 490 46.54 24.54 -42.93
CA LEU A 490 47.91 24.20 -43.20
C LEU A 490 48.58 25.11 -44.26
N LYS A 491 47.79 25.89 -45.02
CA LYS A 491 48.32 26.90 -45.98
C LYS A 491 48.48 28.28 -45.34
N LYS A 492 47.94 28.50 -44.14
CA LYS A 492 48.00 29.76 -43.39
C LYS A 492 49.12 29.79 -42.33
N ASN A 493 49.73 28.66 -42.09
CA ASN A 493 50.93 28.48 -41.27
C ASN A 493 52.12 28.16 -42.21
#